data_6243d53de73040779b413b6d4152ee8f
#
_entry.id   6243d53de73040779b413b6d4152ee8f
#
_cell.length_a   1.000
_cell.length_b   1.000
_cell.length_c   1.000
_cell.angle_alpha   90.00
_cell.angle_beta   90.00
_cell.angle_gamma   90.00
#
_symmetry.space_group_name_H-M   'P 1'
#
loop_
_entity.id
_entity.type
_entity.pdbx_description
1 polymer ?
#
loop_
_entity_poly.entity_id
_entity_poly.type
_entity_poly.pdbx_seq_one_letter_code
_entity_poly.pdbx_strand_id
1 'polypeptide(L)'
;MKIHTLFAAIFLLFIVTACYEDKGNYEYREMNDIEITVEMEDKHPSYALGDVVTCTPKLTFALGQESTNLDYEWSFAGKKISHTRNLEWVADTVANDKALQLAVLDKNTGVTYFGHIYITVSSKYAADGWVVLSEKDGNSTLAFIRHVSGFNTPSVAVRDVYQMINGHPMGTGPMSVYPHWTSSWGGEEEASWLWVAQKGGQGALDVSGSTYQQKATLSQIFLKQTYPEGFVPAAVMDLQILSLAIGEDGTIYTRVKETNKLFNTGRFIDRPLTSDAKGEVKVDGSMIAYTRFDYQAGLLCYDKNSAQYLHIGDYVDYDSGETRVGKALPLKVDEGDYKEGDAKLNDMRNHKVHFVGASSKGTDFTMSYMAVIENQTTGKFYLQKFTVEAYDGKMSAVPTKFESQEEMVGLGNVINGSAKNSFALCNYQEQAPYMFISKDNMLYLYYMSNSTLYPCAQFESNITSMNVNIYYNRCLMVGLENGDVVILKGIRSADGEPNLDRYVINGGNTIQVTDAENDFVLFHEKDFGRVVQVFYRWNMSWNEYFY
;
A
#
# COMPACT_ATOMS: atom_id res chain seq x y z
N MET A 1 -8.32 78.63 -35.10
CA MET A 1 -7.90 78.63 -33.70
C MET A 1 -9.04 78.87 -32.65
N LYS A 2 -10.32 78.79 -33.07
CA LYS A 2 -11.46 78.97 -32.14
C LYS A 2 -12.31 77.70 -31.84
N ILE A 3 -12.14 76.64 -32.62
CA ILE A 3 -12.94 75.44 -32.44
C ILE A 3 -12.29 74.50 -31.37
N HIS A 4 -10.96 74.39 -31.33
CA HIS A 4 -10.27 73.52 -30.36
C HIS A 4 -10.38 74.08 -28.91
N THR A 5 -10.49 75.37 -28.71
CA THR A 5 -10.72 75.95 -27.37
C THR A 5 -12.14 75.70 -26.86
N LEU A 6 -13.12 75.65 -27.73
CA LEU A 6 -14.50 75.31 -27.38
C LEU A 6 -14.65 73.83 -26.98
N PHE A 7 -13.98 72.90 -27.71
CA PHE A 7 -13.97 71.50 -27.37
C PHE A 7 -13.21 71.20 -26.06
N ALA A 8 -12.11 71.95 -25.79
CA ALA A 8 -11.40 71.85 -24.54
C ALA A 8 -12.21 72.31 -23.34
N ALA A 9 -12.98 73.41 -23.52
CA ALA A 9 -13.86 73.97 -22.49
C ALA A 9 -15.05 73.07 -22.20
N ILE A 10 -15.65 72.42 -23.23
CA ILE A 10 -16.72 71.42 -23.08
C ILE A 10 -16.20 70.16 -22.41
N PHE A 11 -14.98 69.67 -22.75
CA PHE A 11 -14.37 68.52 -22.13
C PHE A 11 -14.02 68.79 -20.66
N LEU A 12 -13.58 70.01 -20.31
CA LEU A 12 -13.35 70.39 -18.92
C LEU A 12 -14.65 70.47 -18.10
N LEU A 13 -15.77 70.88 -18.70
CA LEU A 13 -17.08 70.86 -18.03
C LEU A 13 -17.59 69.46 -17.71
N PHE A 14 -17.28 68.48 -18.54
CA PHE A 14 -17.63 67.05 -18.28
C PHE A 14 -16.79 66.41 -17.20
N ILE A 15 -15.56 66.87 -16.95
CA ILE A 15 -14.69 66.37 -15.87
C ILE A 15 -15.17 66.87 -14.51
N VAL A 16 -15.78 68.05 -14.41
CA VAL A 16 -16.23 68.63 -13.12
C VAL A 16 -17.58 68.01 -12.68
N THR A 17 -18.36 67.41 -13.60
CA THR A 17 -19.61 66.72 -13.27
C THR A 17 -19.43 65.23 -12.94
N ALA A 18 -18.21 64.71 -13.08
CA ALA A 18 -17.89 63.33 -12.77
C ALA A 18 -17.59 63.05 -11.27
N CYS A 19 -17.44 64.11 -10.48
CA CYS A 19 -17.51 64.00 -9.02
C CYS A 19 -18.96 64.21 -8.56
N TYR A 20 -19.83 63.31 -8.95
CA TYR A 20 -21.08 63.12 -8.24
C TYR A 20 -20.70 62.53 -6.87
N GLU A 21 -20.63 63.35 -5.83
CA GLU A 21 -20.68 62.85 -4.47
C GLU A 21 -21.96 62.04 -4.38
N ASP A 22 -21.80 60.74 -4.37
CA ASP A 22 -22.88 59.83 -4.02
C ASP A 22 -23.31 60.16 -2.58
N LYS A 23 -24.25 61.08 -2.46
CA LYS A 23 -24.97 61.34 -1.21
C LYS A 23 -26.03 60.24 -1.06
N GLY A 24 -25.61 58.99 -1.29
CA GLY A 24 -26.43 57.84 -1.00
C GLY A 24 -26.89 57.95 0.45
N ASN A 25 -28.18 57.82 0.64
CA ASN A 25 -28.80 57.79 1.95
C ASN A 25 -28.52 56.41 2.58
N TYR A 26 -27.23 56.11 2.75
CA TYR A 26 -26.78 54.92 3.42
C TYR A 26 -26.97 55.15 4.92
N GLU A 27 -28.03 54.55 5.46
CA GLU A 27 -28.11 54.34 6.89
C GLU A 27 -27.04 53.28 7.24
N TYR A 28 -25.83 53.72 7.54
CA TYR A 28 -24.78 52.88 8.09
C TYR A 28 -25.25 52.39 9.46
N ARG A 29 -25.70 51.13 9.50
CA ARG A 29 -25.91 50.46 10.78
C ARG A 29 -24.57 49.89 11.21
N GLU A 30 -24.15 50.21 12.42
CA GLU A 30 -23.00 49.51 13.02
C GLU A 30 -23.27 48.02 13.00
N MET A 31 -22.33 47.26 12.40
CA MET A 31 -22.41 45.80 12.39
C MET A 31 -21.94 45.27 13.73
N ASN A 32 -22.66 44.28 14.23
CA ASN A 32 -22.30 43.58 15.44
C ASN A 32 -21.35 42.43 15.09
N ASP A 33 -20.13 42.81 14.68
CA ASP A 33 -19.11 41.82 14.27
C ASP A 33 -18.85 40.80 15.36
N ILE A 34 -18.66 39.54 14.95
CA ILE A 34 -18.48 38.39 15.84
C ILE A 34 -17.02 37.92 15.75
N GLU A 35 -16.29 38.09 16.85
CA GLU A 35 -14.99 37.44 17.02
C GLU A 35 -15.18 36.05 17.63
N ILE A 36 -14.64 35.04 16.97
CA ILE A 36 -14.78 33.62 17.38
C ILE A 36 -13.43 33.15 17.87
N THR A 37 -13.33 32.81 19.15
CA THR A 37 -12.17 32.15 19.74
C THR A 37 -12.49 30.68 19.98
N VAL A 38 -11.74 29.80 19.32
CA VAL A 38 -11.81 28.35 19.50
C VAL A 38 -10.54 27.93 20.24
N GLU A 39 -10.68 27.61 21.52
CA GLU A 39 -9.58 27.23 22.39
C GLU A 39 -9.86 25.89 23.06
N MET A 40 -8.81 25.11 23.26
CA MET A 40 -8.80 23.86 24.01
C MET A 40 -7.64 23.91 25.02
N GLU A 41 -7.58 22.99 25.98
CA GLU A 41 -6.51 22.97 26.99
C GLU A 41 -5.11 22.87 26.37
N ASP A 42 -4.99 22.09 25.28
CA ASP A 42 -3.78 22.01 24.47
C ASP A 42 -3.92 22.90 23.22
N LYS A 43 -2.83 23.52 22.81
CA LYS A 43 -2.78 24.35 21.58
C LYS A 43 -2.80 23.54 20.30
N HIS A 44 -2.36 22.30 20.35
CA HIS A 44 -2.38 21.33 19.26
C HIS A 44 -2.91 19.98 19.78
N PRO A 45 -4.21 19.88 20.08
CA PRO A 45 -4.77 18.69 20.66
C PRO A 45 -4.68 17.51 19.69
N SER A 46 -4.38 16.34 20.26
CA SER A 46 -4.31 15.09 19.52
C SER A 46 -5.32 14.10 20.07
N TYR A 47 -6.14 13.54 19.20
CA TYR A 47 -7.17 12.58 19.51
C TYR A 47 -6.94 11.27 18.76
N ALA A 48 -7.45 10.19 19.29
CA ALA A 48 -7.55 8.94 18.55
C ALA A 48 -8.89 8.87 17.80
N LEU A 49 -8.92 8.15 16.70
CA LEU A 49 -10.15 7.83 16.00
C LEU A 49 -11.13 7.15 16.96
N GLY A 50 -12.36 7.67 17.09
CA GLY A 50 -13.38 7.22 18.02
C GLY A 50 -13.43 8.00 19.34
N ASP A 51 -12.49 8.88 19.62
CA ASP A 51 -12.54 9.75 20.79
C ASP A 51 -13.64 10.81 20.64
N VAL A 52 -14.18 11.24 21.78
CA VAL A 52 -15.14 12.35 21.83
C VAL A 52 -14.38 13.66 21.91
N VAL A 53 -14.52 14.49 20.89
CA VAL A 53 -13.97 15.84 20.82
C VAL A 53 -15.04 16.82 21.26
N THR A 54 -14.77 17.56 22.32
CA THR A 54 -15.66 18.62 22.81
C THR A 54 -14.99 19.99 22.72
N CYS A 55 -15.75 20.99 22.31
CA CYS A 55 -15.28 22.38 22.30
C CYS A 55 -16.42 23.36 22.55
N THR A 56 -16.19 24.31 23.43
CA THR A 56 -17.10 25.42 23.71
C THR A 56 -16.46 26.71 23.23
N PRO A 57 -16.85 27.24 22.06
CA PRO A 57 -16.25 28.45 21.51
C PRO A 57 -16.68 29.70 22.30
N LYS A 58 -15.79 30.68 22.42
CA LYS A 58 -16.10 31.97 22.93
C LYS A 58 -16.47 32.91 21.78
N LEU A 59 -17.63 33.52 21.86
CA LEU A 59 -18.09 34.51 20.89
C LEU A 59 -18.08 35.91 21.58
N THR A 60 -17.42 36.86 20.96
CA THR A 60 -17.38 38.24 21.41
C THR A 60 -18.05 39.12 20.35
N PHE A 61 -19.00 39.95 20.77
CA PHE A 61 -19.82 40.77 19.90
C PHE A 61 -19.40 42.25 20.01
N ALA A 62 -19.15 42.90 18.89
CA ALA A 62 -18.66 44.29 18.86
C ALA A 62 -19.57 45.28 19.58
N LEU A 63 -20.88 45.08 19.51
CA LEU A 63 -21.85 45.91 20.20
C LEU A 63 -22.19 45.46 21.62
N GLY A 64 -21.50 44.45 22.15
CA GLY A 64 -21.65 43.97 23.52
C GLY A 64 -22.91 43.13 23.79
N GLN A 65 -23.78 42.92 22.82
CA GLN A 65 -24.96 42.08 22.94
C GLN A 65 -24.90 40.93 21.95
N GLU A 66 -25.23 39.73 22.40
CA GLU A 66 -25.28 38.55 21.54
C GLU A 66 -26.36 38.74 20.46
N SER A 67 -25.97 38.50 19.19
CA SER A 67 -26.91 38.50 18.07
C SER A 67 -27.88 37.35 18.21
N THR A 68 -29.15 37.62 17.99
CA THR A 68 -30.19 36.58 17.86
C THR A 68 -30.20 36.07 16.42
N ASN A 69 -30.55 34.81 16.18
CA ASN A 69 -30.66 34.26 14.85
C ASN A 69 -29.32 33.90 14.18
N LEU A 70 -28.48 33.17 14.93
CA LEU A 70 -27.20 32.64 14.47
C LEU A 70 -27.34 31.16 14.06
N ASP A 71 -26.70 30.81 12.94
CA ASP A 71 -26.46 29.41 12.57
C ASP A 71 -25.00 29.04 12.77
N TYR A 72 -24.78 27.81 13.17
CA TYR A 72 -23.45 27.26 13.48
C TYR A 72 -23.16 26.09 12.56
N GLU A 73 -21.92 26.00 12.08
CA GLU A 73 -21.45 24.86 11.32
C GLU A 73 -19.99 24.56 11.70
N TRP A 74 -19.77 23.40 12.29
CA TRP A 74 -18.43 22.87 12.52
C TRP A 74 -17.99 22.02 11.36
N SER A 75 -16.72 22.14 10.99
CA SER A 75 -16.09 21.31 9.96
C SER A 75 -14.69 20.90 10.38
N PHE A 76 -14.29 19.69 9.94
CA PHE A 76 -12.94 19.15 10.10
C PHE A 76 -12.49 18.46 8.81
N ALA A 77 -11.26 18.77 8.33
CA ALA A 77 -10.71 18.24 7.09
C ALA A 77 -11.68 18.34 5.88
N GLY A 78 -12.44 19.44 5.81
CA GLY A 78 -13.42 19.69 4.74
C GLY A 78 -14.78 18.98 4.90
N LYS A 79 -14.96 18.18 5.96
CA LYS A 79 -16.22 17.50 6.27
C LYS A 79 -17.00 18.29 7.32
N LYS A 80 -18.30 18.50 7.09
CA LYS A 80 -19.21 19.06 8.10
C LYS A 80 -19.50 17.99 9.17
N ILE A 81 -19.36 18.37 10.44
CA ILE A 81 -19.44 17.44 11.58
C ILE A 81 -20.51 17.80 12.61
N SER A 82 -20.89 19.09 12.73
CA SER A 82 -21.94 19.52 13.66
C SER A 82 -22.56 20.85 13.24
N HIS A 83 -23.81 21.09 13.69
CA HIS A 83 -24.56 22.35 13.52
C HIS A 83 -24.93 23.02 14.87
N THR A 84 -24.28 22.60 15.95
CA THR A 84 -24.53 23.14 17.29
C THR A 84 -23.47 24.17 17.66
N ARG A 85 -23.80 25.11 18.55
CA ARG A 85 -22.83 26.09 19.06
C ARG A 85 -21.63 25.40 19.72
N ASN A 86 -21.91 24.51 20.66
CA ASN A 86 -20.90 23.71 21.34
C ASN A 86 -20.70 22.41 20.58
N LEU A 87 -19.45 22.08 20.31
CA LEU A 87 -19.09 20.83 19.64
C LEU A 87 -19.11 19.68 20.64
N GLU A 88 -19.78 18.61 20.23
CA GLU A 88 -19.59 17.25 20.74
C GLU A 88 -19.56 16.33 19.51
N TRP A 89 -18.40 15.81 19.19
CA TRP A 89 -18.17 15.02 17.98
C TRP A 89 -17.33 13.79 18.29
N VAL A 90 -17.80 12.63 17.86
CA VAL A 90 -16.99 11.41 17.86
C VAL A 90 -16.07 11.48 16.65
N ALA A 91 -14.77 11.56 16.87
CA ALA A 91 -13.77 11.70 15.81
C ALA A 91 -13.86 10.50 14.84
N ASP A 92 -14.38 10.73 13.66
CA ASP A 92 -14.64 9.74 12.61
C ASP A 92 -13.76 9.93 11.36
N THR A 93 -12.89 10.92 11.38
CA THR A 93 -12.06 11.31 10.24
C THR A 93 -10.62 11.49 10.70
N VAL A 94 -9.72 10.68 10.14
CA VAL A 94 -8.28 10.77 10.40
C VAL A 94 -7.70 11.92 9.59
N ALA A 95 -6.97 12.82 10.26
CA ALA A 95 -6.22 13.90 9.61
C ALA A 95 -5.17 14.47 10.58
N ASN A 96 -4.02 14.83 10.04
CA ASN A 96 -2.92 15.40 10.81
C ASN A 96 -2.91 16.92 10.66
N ASP A 97 -2.85 17.63 11.79
CA ASP A 97 -2.74 19.09 11.88
C ASP A 97 -3.71 19.83 10.93
N LYS A 98 -5.00 19.51 11.04
CA LYS A 98 -6.06 20.15 10.24
C LYS A 98 -6.92 21.07 11.10
N ALA A 99 -7.44 22.11 10.46
CA ALA A 99 -8.33 23.05 11.11
C ALA A 99 -9.65 22.38 11.51
N LEU A 100 -9.96 22.40 12.79
CA LEU A 100 -11.31 22.25 13.34
C LEU A 100 -11.91 23.65 13.35
N GLN A 101 -12.82 23.90 12.42
CA GLN A 101 -13.34 25.24 12.12
C GLN A 101 -14.80 25.37 12.51
N LEU A 102 -15.12 26.47 13.19
CA LEU A 102 -16.49 26.92 13.39
C LEU A 102 -16.80 28.07 12.44
N ALA A 103 -17.86 27.95 11.67
CA ALA A 103 -18.49 29.02 10.93
C ALA A 103 -19.77 29.45 11.66
N VAL A 104 -19.96 30.75 11.88
CA VAL A 104 -21.14 31.34 12.48
C VAL A 104 -21.76 32.31 11.48
N LEU A 105 -22.95 31.97 10.98
CA LEU A 105 -23.73 32.82 10.09
C LEU A 105 -24.69 33.67 10.90
N ASP A 106 -24.54 34.99 10.85
CA ASP A 106 -25.60 35.93 11.31
C ASP A 106 -26.63 36.09 10.19
N LYS A 107 -27.81 35.49 10.38
CA LYS A 107 -28.91 35.55 9.40
C LYS A 107 -29.51 36.94 9.24
N ASN A 108 -29.31 37.85 10.22
CA ASN A 108 -29.82 39.19 10.12
C ASN A 108 -28.99 40.05 9.16
N THR A 109 -27.69 39.78 9.07
CA THR A 109 -26.75 40.49 8.21
C THR A 109 -26.33 39.71 6.99
N GLY A 110 -26.46 38.36 7.01
CA GLY A 110 -25.95 37.45 5.99
C GLY A 110 -24.43 37.25 6.03
N VAL A 111 -23.74 37.77 7.05
CA VAL A 111 -22.29 37.63 7.21
C VAL A 111 -21.92 36.36 7.96
N THR A 112 -20.88 35.68 7.48
CA THR A 112 -20.33 34.49 8.14
C THR A 112 -18.98 34.80 8.74
N TYR A 113 -18.82 34.48 10.02
CA TYR A 113 -17.60 34.64 10.80
C TYR A 113 -16.94 33.28 11.04
N PHE A 114 -15.61 33.21 11.14
CA PHE A 114 -14.85 31.97 11.27
C PHE A 114 -13.89 32.01 12.45
N GLY A 115 -13.83 30.90 13.18
CA GLY A 115 -12.80 30.63 14.18
C GLY A 115 -12.30 29.20 14.01
N HIS A 116 -11.04 28.93 14.34
CA HIS A 116 -10.49 27.59 14.20
C HIS A 116 -9.37 27.30 15.22
N ILE A 117 -9.13 26.02 15.44
CA ILE A 117 -7.95 25.47 16.10
C ILE A 117 -7.44 24.30 15.27
N TYR A 118 -6.13 24.07 15.26
CA TYR A 118 -5.56 22.92 14.57
C TYR A 118 -5.51 21.73 15.51
N ILE A 119 -6.06 20.61 15.06
CA ILE A 119 -6.06 19.35 15.79
C ILE A 119 -5.55 18.19 14.92
N THR A 120 -5.03 17.17 15.57
CA THR A 120 -4.70 15.89 14.92
C THR A 120 -5.68 14.82 15.39
N VAL A 121 -6.26 14.09 14.45
CA VAL A 121 -6.98 12.84 14.72
C VAL A 121 -6.20 11.70 14.09
N SER A 122 -5.57 10.87 14.91
CA SER A 122 -4.76 9.75 14.46
C SER A 122 -5.52 8.43 14.57
N SER A 123 -5.29 7.53 13.62
CA SER A 123 -5.76 6.17 13.75
C SER A 123 -4.72 5.32 14.45
N LYS A 124 -5.15 4.52 15.42
CA LYS A 124 -4.31 3.47 16.00
C LYS A 124 -3.87 2.41 14.97
N TYR A 125 -4.50 2.40 13.79
CA TYR A 125 -4.20 1.49 12.69
C TYR A 125 -3.30 2.11 11.61
N ALA A 126 -3.05 3.42 11.66
CA ALA A 126 -2.20 4.10 10.69
C ALA A 126 -0.69 3.94 10.97
N ALA A 127 -0.31 3.14 11.94
CA ALA A 127 1.09 2.84 12.26
C ALA A 127 1.65 1.74 11.37
N ASP A 128 2.97 1.64 11.34
CA ASP A 128 3.66 0.46 10.83
C ASP A 128 3.21 -0.79 11.57
N GLY A 129 3.17 -1.89 10.86
CA GLY A 129 2.78 -3.14 11.47
C GLY A 129 2.51 -4.28 10.48
N TRP A 130 2.06 -5.38 11.04
CA TRP A 130 1.79 -6.59 10.31
C TRP A 130 0.31 -6.74 10.04
N VAL A 131 -0.04 -7.02 8.81
CA VAL A 131 -1.39 -7.41 8.39
C VAL A 131 -1.43 -8.92 8.25
N VAL A 132 -2.45 -9.54 8.83
CA VAL A 132 -2.69 -10.98 8.71
C VAL A 132 -4.03 -11.18 8.02
N LEU A 133 -3.99 -11.82 6.86
CA LEU A 133 -5.17 -12.30 6.16
C LEU A 133 -5.35 -13.77 6.50
N SER A 134 -6.52 -14.15 6.99
CA SER A 134 -6.82 -15.52 7.39
C SER A 134 -8.25 -15.93 7.08
N GLU A 135 -8.51 -17.22 7.21
CA GLU A 135 -9.84 -17.82 7.12
C GLU A 135 -10.22 -18.35 8.51
N LYS A 136 -11.26 -17.80 9.10
CA LYS A 136 -11.79 -18.21 10.39
C LYS A 136 -13.29 -18.47 10.29
N ASP A 137 -13.71 -19.64 10.72
CA ASP A 137 -15.12 -20.08 10.66
C ASP A 137 -15.76 -19.92 9.26
N GLY A 138 -14.96 -20.19 8.22
CA GLY A 138 -15.36 -20.07 6.82
C GLY A 138 -15.38 -18.63 6.26
N ASN A 139 -15.05 -17.63 7.08
CA ASN A 139 -15.00 -16.23 6.66
C ASN A 139 -13.55 -15.75 6.47
N SER A 140 -13.37 -14.82 5.53
CA SER A 140 -12.14 -14.04 5.41
C SER A 140 -12.04 -13.03 6.55
N THR A 141 -10.90 -12.96 7.21
CA THR A 141 -10.65 -12.03 8.32
C THR A 141 -9.34 -11.27 8.13
N LEU A 142 -9.28 -10.05 8.62
CA LEU A 142 -8.08 -9.23 8.70
C LEU A 142 -7.73 -8.97 10.16
N ALA A 143 -6.46 -9.15 10.51
CA ALA A 143 -5.91 -8.70 11.77
C ALA A 143 -4.75 -7.73 11.54
N PHE A 144 -4.53 -6.84 12.51
CA PHE A 144 -3.44 -5.89 12.51
C PHE A 144 -2.63 -6.00 13.81
N ILE A 145 -1.32 -6.16 13.68
CA ILE A 145 -0.36 -6.19 14.78
C ILE A 145 0.53 -4.97 14.66
N ARG A 146 0.29 -3.98 15.50
CA ARG A 146 1.03 -2.72 15.45
C ARG A 146 2.49 -2.93 15.80
N HIS A 147 3.39 -2.30 15.05
CA HIS A 147 4.78 -2.15 15.44
C HIS A 147 4.93 -0.96 16.39
N VAL A 148 5.39 -1.18 17.60
CA VAL A 148 5.65 -0.10 18.57
C VAL A 148 7.09 0.37 18.40
N SER A 149 7.29 1.68 18.28
CA SER A 149 8.60 2.30 18.15
C SER A 149 9.49 1.94 19.35
N GLY A 150 10.65 1.38 19.08
CA GLY A 150 11.58 0.83 20.08
C GLY A 150 11.69 -0.67 19.87
N PHE A 151 12.40 -0.99 18.97
CA PHE A 151 13.04 -2.17 18.42
C PHE A 151 12.55 -3.59 18.82
N ASN A 152 11.73 -3.82 19.81
CA ASN A 152 11.53 -5.18 20.28
C ASN A 152 10.13 -5.55 20.81
N THR A 153 9.10 -4.75 20.58
CA THR A 153 7.81 -5.11 21.17
C THR A 153 6.68 -4.97 20.15
N PRO A 154 6.23 -6.06 19.53
CA PRO A 154 4.95 -6.05 18.86
C PRO A 154 3.87 -5.76 19.90
N SER A 155 2.90 -4.95 19.52
CA SER A 155 1.76 -4.67 20.38
C SER A 155 0.72 -5.79 20.26
N VAL A 156 -0.28 -5.71 21.12
CA VAL A 156 -1.44 -6.59 21.06
C VAL A 156 -2.06 -6.60 19.65
N ALA A 157 -2.34 -7.76 19.14
CA ALA A 157 -3.04 -7.93 17.87
C ALA A 157 -4.48 -7.47 17.96
N VAL A 158 -4.93 -6.70 16.99
CA VAL A 158 -6.35 -6.41 16.79
C VAL A 158 -6.88 -7.40 15.75
N ARG A 159 -7.65 -8.40 16.22
CA ARG A 159 -8.25 -9.44 15.38
C ARG A 159 -9.56 -8.93 14.79
N ASP A 160 -9.93 -9.48 13.63
CA ASP A 160 -11.17 -9.15 12.93
C ASP A 160 -11.44 -7.65 12.76
N VAL A 161 -10.33 -6.90 12.53
CA VAL A 161 -10.39 -5.43 12.47
C VAL A 161 -11.38 -4.94 11.40
N TYR A 162 -11.51 -5.67 10.28
CA TYR A 162 -12.47 -5.30 9.25
C TYR A 162 -13.93 -5.42 9.75
N GLN A 163 -14.32 -6.57 10.30
CA GLN A 163 -15.68 -6.79 10.80
C GLN A 163 -16.02 -5.84 11.95
N MET A 164 -15.06 -5.58 12.83
CA MET A 164 -15.22 -4.65 13.95
C MET A 164 -15.53 -3.22 13.46
N ILE A 165 -14.90 -2.79 12.37
CA ILE A 165 -15.08 -1.43 11.84
C ILE A 165 -16.31 -1.32 10.92
N ASN A 166 -16.57 -2.32 10.08
CA ASN A 166 -17.60 -2.24 9.06
C ASN A 166 -18.95 -2.87 9.53
N GLY A 167 -18.96 -3.58 10.66
CA GLY A 167 -20.17 -4.17 11.24
C GLY A 167 -20.69 -5.43 10.53
N HIS A 168 -19.95 -5.96 9.57
CA HIS A 168 -20.31 -7.17 8.82
C HIS A 168 -19.07 -7.96 8.40
N PRO A 169 -19.20 -9.27 8.12
CA PRO A 169 -18.10 -10.09 7.62
C PRO A 169 -17.56 -9.55 6.29
N MET A 170 -16.27 -9.75 6.06
CA MET A 170 -15.59 -9.32 4.83
C MET A 170 -16.04 -10.14 3.61
N GLY A 171 -16.09 -11.46 3.74
CA GLY A 171 -16.43 -12.42 2.71
C GLY A 171 -15.84 -13.79 3.01
N THR A 172 -15.57 -14.59 1.98
CA THR A 172 -15.10 -15.97 2.13
C THR A 172 -14.00 -16.32 1.13
N GLY A 173 -13.19 -17.32 1.46
CA GLY A 173 -12.12 -17.81 0.59
C GLY A 173 -11.04 -16.76 0.33
N PRO A 174 -10.33 -16.29 1.37
CA PRO A 174 -9.28 -15.28 1.24
C PRO A 174 -8.15 -15.79 0.33
N MET A 175 -7.62 -14.91 -0.53
CA MET A 175 -6.59 -15.22 -1.52
C MET A 175 -5.30 -14.45 -1.28
N SER A 176 -5.40 -13.13 -1.20
CA SER A 176 -4.22 -12.27 -1.00
C SER A 176 -4.58 -10.91 -0.41
N VAL A 177 -3.58 -10.25 0.17
CA VAL A 177 -3.63 -8.85 0.59
C VAL A 177 -2.38 -8.13 0.13
N TYR A 178 -2.56 -7.00 -0.58
CA TYR A 178 -1.47 -6.17 -1.05
C TYR A 178 -1.72 -4.69 -0.74
N PRO A 179 -0.68 -3.94 -0.36
CA PRO A 179 -0.80 -2.52 -0.14
C PRO A 179 -0.90 -1.78 -1.47
N HIS A 180 -1.59 -0.64 -1.44
CA HIS A 180 -1.59 0.29 -2.57
C HIS A 180 -1.77 1.73 -2.09
N TRP A 181 -1.59 2.68 -3.00
CA TRP A 181 -1.78 4.10 -2.79
C TRP A 181 -2.84 4.63 -3.74
N THR A 182 -3.72 5.50 -3.25
CA THR A 182 -4.81 6.05 -4.08
C THR A 182 -4.29 7.06 -5.09
N SER A 183 -3.21 7.76 -4.78
CA SER A 183 -2.54 8.65 -5.71
C SER A 183 -1.25 8.05 -6.28
N SER A 184 -0.87 8.48 -7.47
CA SER A 184 0.41 8.07 -8.09
C SER A 184 1.63 8.59 -7.32
N TRP A 185 1.46 9.67 -6.56
CA TRP A 185 2.55 10.31 -5.80
C TRP A 185 2.63 9.88 -4.34
N GLY A 186 1.64 9.16 -3.84
CA GLY A 186 1.62 8.54 -2.52
C GLY A 186 1.60 9.46 -1.30
N GLY A 187 1.78 10.76 -1.44
CA GLY A 187 2.22 11.65 -0.38
C GLY A 187 1.18 12.15 0.65
N GLU A 188 -0.09 11.80 0.55
CA GLU A 188 -1.13 12.40 1.41
C GLU A 188 -1.89 11.41 2.28
N GLU A 189 -1.56 10.14 2.19
CA GLU A 189 -2.22 9.09 2.95
C GLU A 189 -1.41 8.77 4.21
N GLU A 190 -2.09 8.66 5.33
CA GLU A 190 -1.42 8.28 6.60
C GLU A 190 -0.90 6.84 6.58
N ALA A 191 -1.50 5.97 5.77
CA ALA A 191 -1.07 4.60 5.60
C ALA A 191 -1.50 4.08 4.23
N SER A 192 -0.76 3.14 3.69
CA SER A 192 -1.15 2.43 2.48
C SER A 192 -2.53 1.80 2.64
N TRP A 193 -3.34 1.88 1.60
CA TRP A 193 -4.59 1.16 1.48
C TRP A 193 -4.32 -0.31 1.19
N LEU A 194 -5.32 -1.14 1.33
CA LEU A 194 -5.18 -2.59 1.17
C LEU A 194 -6.17 -3.11 0.13
N TRP A 195 -5.66 -3.72 -0.92
CA TRP A 195 -6.44 -4.62 -1.75
C TRP A 195 -6.51 -5.99 -1.10
N VAL A 196 -7.70 -6.45 -0.75
CA VAL A 196 -7.94 -7.78 -0.22
C VAL A 196 -8.68 -8.60 -1.25
N ALA A 197 -8.05 -9.60 -1.83
CA ALA A 197 -8.68 -10.53 -2.76
C ALA A 197 -9.28 -11.72 -2.00
N GLN A 198 -10.49 -12.10 -2.39
CA GLN A 198 -11.22 -13.25 -1.86
C GLN A 198 -12.21 -13.77 -2.91
N LYS A 199 -12.60 -15.05 -2.79
CA LYS A 199 -13.45 -15.72 -3.79
C LYS A 199 -14.93 -15.36 -3.65
N GLY A 200 -15.43 -15.34 -2.43
CA GLY A 200 -16.85 -15.18 -2.12
C GLY A 200 -17.21 -13.85 -1.49
N GLY A 201 -18.49 -13.69 -1.14
CA GLY A 201 -19.01 -12.44 -0.61
C GLY A 201 -19.03 -11.34 -1.67
N GLN A 202 -18.40 -10.21 -1.38
CA GLN A 202 -18.31 -9.07 -2.30
C GLN A 202 -17.12 -9.17 -3.29
N GLY A 203 -16.37 -10.28 -3.28
CA GLY A 203 -15.14 -10.42 -4.04
C GLY A 203 -14.00 -9.58 -3.46
N ALA A 204 -13.10 -9.08 -4.31
CA ALA A 204 -12.00 -8.26 -3.81
C ALA A 204 -12.46 -6.88 -3.34
N LEU A 205 -11.86 -6.43 -2.24
CA LEU A 205 -12.22 -5.20 -1.53
C LEU A 205 -11.05 -4.23 -1.50
N ASP A 206 -11.37 -2.96 -1.60
CA ASP A 206 -10.48 -1.84 -1.31
C ASP A 206 -10.78 -1.34 0.11
N VAL A 207 -9.78 -1.40 0.98
CA VAL A 207 -9.89 -1.13 2.41
C VAL A 207 -8.91 -0.04 2.81
N SER A 208 -9.37 0.99 3.51
CA SER A 208 -8.51 2.05 4.02
C SER A 208 -7.48 1.49 5.00
N GLY A 209 -6.21 1.78 4.79
CA GLY A 209 -5.15 1.38 5.69
C GLY A 209 -5.16 2.10 7.04
N SER A 210 -5.70 3.33 7.08
CA SER A 210 -5.81 4.10 8.32
C SER A 210 -7.00 3.72 9.18
N THR A 211 -8.12 3.32 8.58
CA THR A 211 -9.38 3.09 9.30
C THR A 211 -9.92 1.68 9.20
N TYR A 212 -9.43 0.87 8.27
CA TYR A 212 -9.98 -0.43 7.87
C TYR A 212 -11.44 -0.38 7.38
N GLN A 213 -11.95 0.81 7.05
CA GLN A 213 -13.24 0.94 6.39
C GLN A 213 -13.16 0.45 4.96
N GLN A 214 -14.16 -0.30 4.53
CA GLN A 214 -14.35 -0.64 3.13
C GLN A 214 -14.65 0.63 2.32
N LYS A 215 -13.97 0.81 1.22
CA LYS A 215 -14.14 1.96 0.34
C LYS A 215 -14.80 1.61 -0.97
N ALA A 216 -14.44 0.47 -1.54
CA ALA A 216 -15.03 -0.02 -2.78
C ALA A 216 -14.96 -1.55 -2.85
N THR A 217 -15.74 -2.12 -3.77
CA THR A 217 -15.51 -3.47 -4.25
C THR A 217 -14.84 -3.41 -5.62
N LEU A 218 -13.97 -4.36 -5.90
CA LEU A 218 -13.28 -4.41 -7.20
C LEU A 218 -14.28 -4.49 -8.36
N SER A 219 -15.38 -5.22 -8.21
CA SER A 219 -16.42 -5.34 -9.24
C SER A 219 -17.01 -3.99 -9.65
N GLN A 220 -17.23 -3.08 -8.68
CA GLN A 220 -17.74 -1.72 -8.97
C GLN A 220 -16.76 -0.87 -9.77
N ILE A 221 -15.48 -1.24 -9.77
CA ILE A 221 -14.43 -0.50 -10.48
C ILE A 221 -14.24 -1.01 -11.91
N PHE A 222 -14.83 -2.15 -12.29
CA PHE A 222 -14.88 -2.56 -13.69
C PHE A 222 -15.82 -1.67 -14.51
N LEU A 223 -15.58 -1.58 -15.81
CA LEU A 223 -16.34 -0.72 -16.72
C LEU A 223 -17.85 -0.99 -16.66
N LYS A 224 -18.24 -2.26 -16.60
CA LYS A 224 -19.65 -2.68 -16.46
C LYS A 224 -20.15 -2.76 -15.02
N GLN A 225 -19.33 -2.39 -14.04
CA GLN A 225 -19.62 -2.53 -12.61
C GLN A 225 -19.91 -3.98 -12.16
N THR A 226 -19.43 -4.93 -12.92
CA THR A 226 -19.46 -6.36 -12.64
C THR A 226 -18.16 -6.99 -13.10
N TYR A 227 -17.79 -8.12 -12.53
CA TYR A 227 -16.66 -8.89 -13.04
C TYR A 227 -16.95 -9.41 -14.45
N PRO A 228 -15.91 -9.52 -15.30
CA PRO A 228 -15.98 -10.34 -16.51
C PRO A 228 -16.39 -11.77 -16.18
N GLU A 229 -17.03 -12.46 -17.12
CA GLU A 229 -17.51 -13.82 -16.95
C GLU A 229 -16.34 -14.77 -16.56
N GLY A 230 -16.52 -15.53 -15.50
CA GLY A 230 -15.54 -16.49 -14.99
C GLY A 230 -14.39 -15.85 -14.19
N PHE A 231 -14.32 -14.54 -14.05
CA PHE A 231 -13.26 -13.91 -13.28
C PHE A 231 -13.48 -14.05 -11.76
N VAL A 232 -12.53 -14.69 -11.09
CA VAL A 232 -12.44 -14.80 -9.64
C VAL A 232 -11.15 -14.11 -9.20
N PRO A 233 -11.20 -13.01 -8.40
CA PRO A 233 -10.00 -12.25 -8.06
C PRO A 233 -9.07 -13.06 -7.16
N ALA A 234 -7.81 -13.21 -7.57
CA ALA A 234 -6.73 -13.83 -6.80
C ALA A 234 -5.77 -12.81 -6.20
N ALA A 235 -5.49 -11.72 -6.93
CA ALA A 235 -4.67 -10.61 -6.46
C ALA A 235 -5.09 -9.31 -7.14
N VAL A 236 -4.91 -8.20 -6.43
CA VAL A 236 -5.04 -6.85 -7.01
C VAL A 236 -3.82 -6.06 -6.59
N MET A 237 -3.17 -5.41 -7.53
CA MET A 237 -1.93 -4.68 -7.31
C MET A 237 -1.94 -3.36 -8.05
N ASP A 238 -1.37 -2.36 -7.43
CA ASP A 238 -1.20 -1.04 -8.03
C ASP A 238 0.27 -0.75 -8.27
N LEU A 239 0.63 -0.44 -9.51
CA LEU A 239 1.86 0.24 -9.85
C LEU A 239 1.73 1.74 -9.55
N GLN A 240 2.50 2.62 -10.19
CA GLN A 240 2.32 4.07 -9.98
C GLN A 240 0.92 4.53 -10.42
N ILE A 241 0.58 4.23 -11.66
CA ILE A 241 -0.67 4.64 -12.30
C ILE A 241 -1.48 3.47 -12.87
N LEU A 242 -0.84 2.33 -13.12
CA LEU A 242 -1.48 1.13 -13.61
C LEU A 242 -1.94 0.26 -12.44
N SER A 243 -3.20 -0.17 -12.44
CA SER A 243 -3.68 -1.22 -11.55
C SER A 243 -3.90 -2.51 -12.32
N LEU A 244 -3.60 -3.62 -11.67
CA LEU A 244 -3.70 -4.97 -12.20
C LEU A 244 -4.65 -5.77 -11.33
N ALA A 245 -5.71 -6.34 -11.91
CA ALA A 245 -6.56 -7.32 -11.27
C ALA A 245 -6.26 -8.70 -11.87
N ILE A 246 -5.74 -9.61 -11.06
CA ILE A 246 -5.29 -10.94 -11.46
C ILE A 246 -6.33 -11.96 -11.01
N GLY A 247 -6.81 -12.76 -11.94
CA GLY A 247 -7.75 -13.84 -11.67
C GLY A 247 -7.08 -15.12 -11.18
N GLU A 248 -7.86 -16.01 -10.57
CA GLU A 248 -7.40 -17.33 -10.13
C GLU A 248 -6.90 -18.19 -11.33
N ASP A 249 -7.48 -17.96 -12.51
CA ASP A 249 -7.04 -18.59 -13.76
C ASP A 249 -5.78 -17.93 -14.35
N GLY A 250 -5.27 -16.85 -13.73
CA GLY A 250 -4.11 -16.09 -14.14
C GLY A 250 -4.39 -14.98 -15.14
N THR A 251 -5.64 -14.76 -15.57
CA THR A 251 -6.01 -13.64 -16.43
C THR A 251 -5.76 -12.31 -15.72
N ILE A 252 -5.23 -11.33 -16.46
CA ILE A 252 -4.98 -9.98 -15.92
C ILE A 252 -5.92 -8.99 -16.60
N TYR A 253 -6.59 -8.17 -15.80
CA TYR A 253 -7.29 -6.98 -16.25
C TYR A 253 -6.58 -5.75 -15.75
N THR A 254 -6.63 -4.66 -16.51
CA THR A 254 -5.89 -3.44 -16.20
C THR A 254 -6.80 -2.22 -16.17
N ARG A 255 -6.42 -1.25 -15.35
CA ARG A 255 -6.92 0.13 -15.39
C ARG A 255 -5.78 1.12 -15.27
N VAL A 256 -5.96 2.31 -15.82
CA VAL A 256 -5.15 3.48 -15.49
C VAL A 256 -5.86 4.23 -14.37
N LYS A 257 -5.17 4.43 -13.25
CA LYS A 257 -5.68 5.28 -12.16
C LYS A 257 -5.60 6.73 -12.59
N GLU A 258 -6.62 7.51 -12.28
CA GLU A 258 -6.48 8.96 -12.38
C GLU A 258 -5.68 9.48 -11.19
N THR A 259 -4.77 10.41 -11.48
CA THR A 259 -3.64 10.68 -10.61
C THR A 259 -3.92 11.72 -9.53
N ASN A 260 -4.97 12.47 -9.59
CA ASN A 260 -5.08 13.69 -8.79
C ASN A 260 -6.07 13.56 -7.65
N LYS A 261 -5.74 12.78 -6.60
CA LYS A 261 -6.49 12.76 -5.34
C LYS A 261 -7.95 12.28 -5.46
N LEU A 262 -8.34 11.79 -6.63
CA LEU A 262 -9.65 11.27 -6.88
C LEU A 262 -9.64 9.76 -6.66
N PHE A 263 -10.28 9.34 -5.60
CA PHE A 263 -10.37 7.95 -5.22
C PHE A 263 -11.06 7.11 -6.30
N ASN A 264 -10.40 6.04 -6.75
CA ASN A 264 -10.95 5.02 -7.67
C ASN A 264 -11.61 5.57 -8.94
N THR A 265 -11.05 6.60 -9.57
CA THR A 265 -11.65 7.25 -10.73
C THR A 265 -11.47 6.47 -12.04
N GLY A 266 -10.35 5.75 -12.22
CA GLY A 266 -10.16 4.88 -13.38
C GLY A 266 -11.04 3.63 -13.32
N ARG A 267 -11.29 2.99 -14.47
CA ARG A 267 -12.06 1.75 -14.59
C ARG A 267 -11.23 0.63 -15.20
N PHE A 268 -11.35 -0.58 -14.65
CA PHE A 268 -10.81 -1.77 -15.30
C PHE A 268 -11.56 -2.03 -16.60
N ILE A 269 -10.81 -2.25 -17.66
CA ILE A 269 -11.38 -2.62 -18.96
C ILE A 269 -11.76 -4.10 -18.96
N ASP A 270 -12.83 -4.45 -19.69
CA ASP A 270 -13.33 -5.84 -19.77
C ASP A 270 -12.54 -6.71 -20.76
N ARG A 271 -11.32 -6.31 -21.07
CA ARG A 271 -10.41 -7.05 -21.95
C ARG A 271 -9.20 -7.53 -21.18
N PRO A 272 -8.86 -8.81 -21.24
CA PRO A 272 -7.63 -9.32 -20.69
C PRO A 272 -6.39 -8.64 -21.27
N LEU A 273 -5.35 -8.53 -20.44
CA LEU A 273 -4.05 -8.08 -20.89
C LEU A 273 -3.45 -9.10 -21.85
N THR A 274 -2.94 -8.62 -22.98
CA THR A 274 -2.25 -9.44 -23.98
C THR A 274 -0.80 -8.98 -24.12
N SER A 275 0.11 -9.91 -24.41
CA SER A 275 1.43 -9.55 -24.91
C SER A 275 1.38 -9.38 -26.42
N ASP A 276 2.11 -8.39 -26.94
CA ASP A 276 2.10 -8.05 -28.38
C ASP A 276 2.47 -9.23 -29.30
N ALA A 277 3.20 -10.21 -28.80
CA ALA A 277 3.74 -11.31 -29.61
C ALA A 277 3.04 -12.66 -29.41
N LYS A 278 2.31 -12.89 -28.31
CA LYS A 278 1.89 -14.24 -27.91
C LYS A 278 0.47 -14.37 -27.35
N GLY A 279 -0.35 -13.33 -27.47
CA GLY A 279 -1.76 -13.38 -27.07
C GLY A 279 -1.99 -13.11 -25.60
N GLU A 280 -3.00 -13.75 -25.02
CA GLU A 280 -3.43 -13.54 -23.64
C GLU A 280 -2.38 -13.99 -22.63
N VAL A 281 -2.07 -13.12 -21.68
CA VAL A 281 -1.12 -13.39 -20.57
C VAL A 281 -1.83 -14.14 -19.46
N LYS A 282 -1.21 -15.23 -18.98
CA LYS A 282 -1.70 -16.03 -17.84
C LYS A 282 -0.62 -16.19 -16.80
N VAL A 283 -0.78 -15.53 -15.67
CA VAL A 283 0.21 -15.54 -14.59
C VAL A 283 -0.27 -16.31 -13.36
N ASP A 284 0.64 -16.59 -12.45
CA ASP A 284 0.31 -17.04 -11.11
C ASP A 284 0.35 -15.83 -10.17
N GLY A 285 -0.79 -15.45 -9.59
CA GLY A 285 -0.88 -14.30 -8.68
C GLY A 285 -0.05 -14.45 -7.39
N SER A 286 0.47 -15.65 -7.11
CA SER A 286 1.40 -15.90 -6.00
C SER A 286 2.87 -15.90 -6.44
N MET A 287 3.17 -15.78 -7.73
CA MET A 287 4.51 -15.75 -8.31
C MET A 287 4.72 -14.44 -9.08
N ILE A 288 4.72 -13.35 -8.33
CA ILE A 288 4.93 -11.99 -8.81
C ILE A 288 5.95 -11.30 -7.92
N ALA A 289 6.83 -10.52 -8.53
CA ALA A 289 7.76 -9.68 -7.82
C ALA A 289 7.49 -8.21 -8.15
N TYR A 290 7.28 -7.43 -7.13
CA TYR A 290 6.92 -6.01 -7.23
C TYR A 290 8.08 -5.13 -6.81
N THR A 291 8.34 -4.08 -7.57
CA THR A 291 9.32 -3.05 -7.23
C THR A 291 8.74 -1.68 -7.52
N ARG A 292 8.83 -0.79 -6.57
CA ARG A 292 8.50 0.62 -6.74
C ARG A 292 9.65 1.47 -6.23
N PHE A 293 10.08 2.41 -7.05
CA PHE A 293 11.07 3.40 -6.69
C PHE A 293 10.70 4.74 -7.32
N ASP A 294 10.56 5.78 -6.51
CA ASP A 294 10.16 7.13 -6.92
C ASP A 294 8.99 7.17 -7.92
N TYR A 295 9.25 7.48 -9.17
CA TYR A 295 8.26 7.73 -10.21
C TYR A 295 7.96 6.52 -11.10
N GLN A 296 8.50 5.37 -10.77
CA GLN A 296 8.30 4.16 -11.56
C GLN A 296 8.00 2.97 -10.68
N ALA A 297 7.25 2.06 -11.23
CA ALA A 297 6.99 0.77 -10.62
C ALA A 297 7.07 -0.33 -11.67
N GLY A 298 7.44 -1.52 -11.24
CA GLY A 298 7.55 -2.69 -12.10
C GLY A 298 7.07 -3.94 -11.41
N LEU A 299 6.47 -4.80 -12.20
CA LEU A 299 6.04 -6.13 -11.81
C LEU A 299 6.69 -7.16 -12.72
N LEU A 300 7.49 -8.05 -12.15
CA LEU A 300 7.93 -9.25 -12.82
C LEU A 300 6.93 -10.36 -12.56
N CYS A 301 6.51 -11.06 -13.61
CA CYS A 301 5.64 -12.22 -13.52
C CYS A 301 6.07 -13.32 -14.49
N TYR A 302 5.68 -14.56 -14.20
CA TYR A 302 5.87 -15.69 -15.08
C TYR A 302 4.58 -15.97 -15.86
N ASP A 303 4.65 -15.86 -17.19
CA ASP A 303 3.52 -16.20 -18.08
C ASP A 303 3.52 -17.69 -18.41
N LYS A 304 2.50 -18.37 -17.91
CA LYS A 304 2.32 -19.82 -18.11
C LYS A 304 2.04 -20.19 -19.56
N ASN A 305 1.38 -19.30 -20.33
CA ASN A 305 1.03 -19.57 -21.72
C ASN A 305 2.25 -19.53 -22.65
N SER A 306 3.12 -18.58 -22.45
CA SER A 306 4.32 -18.43 -23.27
C SER A 306 5.59 -19.04 -22.64
N ALA A 307 5.49 -19.52 -21.41
CA ALA A 307 6.58 -20.08 -20.61
C ALA A 307 7.81 -19.15 -20.59
N GLN A 308 7.61 -17.91 -20.21
CA GLN A 308 8.65 -16.88 -20.11
C GLN A 308 8.35 -15.88 -19.00
N TYR A 309 9.36 -15.14 -18.58
CA TYR A 309 9.13 -13.96 -17.73
C TYR A 309 8.66 -12.79 -18.56
N LEU A 310 7.70 -12.05 -18.00
CA LEU A 310 7.23 -10.77 -18.52
C LEU A 310 7.42 -9.69 -17.45
N HIS A 311 7.72 -8.49 -17.91
CA HIS A 311 7.78 -7.32 -17.07
C HIS A 311 6.67 -6.34 -17.45
N ILE A 312 5.94 -5.88 -16.45
CA ILE A 312 4.90 -4.86 -16.60
C ILE A 312 5.34 -3.67 -15.75
N GLY A 313 5.50 -2.52 -16.38
CA GLY A 313 5.95 -1.32 -15.69
C GLY A 313 5.14 -0.09 -16.06
N ASP A 314 5.20 0.92 -15.23
CA ASP A 314 4.74 2.26 -15.54
C ASP A 314 5.74 3.31 -15.03
N TYR A 315 5.63 4.51 -15.57
CA TYR A 315 6.53 5.61 -15.28
C TYR A 315 5.79 6.94 -15.36
N VAL A 316 6.10 7.82 -14.44
CA VAL A 316 5.65 9.23 -14.48
C VAL A 316 6.88 10.10 -14.69
N ASP A 317 6.93 10.79 -15.82
CA ASP A 317 8.01 11.74 -16.08
C ASP A 317 7.89 12.93 -15.14
N TYR A 318 8.92 13.15 -14.33
CA TYR A 318 8.90 14.17 -13.28
C TYR A 318 8.80 15.59 -13.85
N ASP A 319 9.52 15.86 -14.93
CA ASP A 319 9.63 17.21 -15.48
C ASP A 319 8.39 17.60 -16.31
N SER A 320 7.88 16.67 -17.09
CA SER A 320 6.73 16.91 -17.98
C SER A 320 5.39 16.50 -17.38
N GLY A 321 5.37 15.66 -16.33
CA GLY A 321 4.16 15.02 -15.82
C GLY A 321 3.54 14.00 -16.80
N GLU A 322 4.23 13.67 -17.90
CA GLU A 322 3.77 12.68 -18.86
C GLU A 322 3.75 11.29 -18.22
N THR A 323 2.62 10.61 -18.35
CA THR A 323 2.47 9.25 -17.83
C THR A 323 2.71 8.23 -18.95
N ARG A 324 3.50 7.20 -18.65
CA ARG A 324 3.80 6.10 -19.55
C ARG A 324 3.38 4.80 -18.92
N VAL A 325 2.34 4.21 -19.46
CA VAL A 325 1.75 2.97 -18.94
C VAL A 325 2.35 1.80 -19.67
N GLY A 326 2.84 0.83 -18.89
CA GLY A 326 3.49 -0.37 -19.39
C GLY A 326 2.55 -1.36 -20.04
N LYS A 327 3.15 -2.16 -20.90
CA LYS A 327 2.60 -3.39 -21.45
C LYS A 327 3.26 -4.58 -20.75
N ALA A 328 2.71 -5.77 -20.95
CA ALA A 328 3.43 -6.99 -20.60
C ALA A 328 4.54 -7.24 -21.65
N LEU A 329 5.76 -6.89 -21.30
CA LEU A 329 6.90 -6.97 -22.20
C LEU A 329 7.80 -8.17 -21.89
N PRO A 330 8.29 -8.90 -22.92
CA PRO A 330 9.28 -9.94 -22.73
C PRO A 330 10.62 -9.35 -22.29
N LEU A 331 11.42 -10.13 -21.58
CA LEU A 331 12.79 -9.77 -21.22
C LEU A 331 13.72 -10.02 -22.42
N LYS A 332 14.60 -9.07 -22.68
CA LYS A 332 15.63 -9.16 -23.73
C LYS A 332 17.01 -9.22 -23.08
N VAL A 333 17.63 -10.39 -23.13
CA VAL A 333 18.98 -10.65 -22.62
C VAL A 333 19.93 -10.85 -23.80
N ASP A 334 21.14 -10.34 -23.71
CA ASP A 334 22.19 -10.64 -24.67
C ASP A 334 22.62 -12.12 -24.52
N GLU A 335 22.70 -12.84 -25.64
CA GLU A 335 23.05 -14.28 -25.63
C GLU A 335 24.41 -14.54 -24.99
N GLY A 336 25.33 -13.59 -25.02
CA GLY A 336 26.64 -13.68 -24.40
C GLY A 336 26.62 -13.65 -22.86
N ASP A 337 25.53 -13.24 -22.25
CA ASP A 337 25.38 -13.22 -20.78
C ASP A 337 25.07 -14.62 -20.23
N TYR A 338 24.52 -15.53 -21.05
CA TYR A 338 24.24 -16.90 -20.66
C TYR A 338 25.47 -17.80 -20.76
N LYS A 339 25.64 -18.67 -19.79
CA LYS A 339 26.59 -19.78 -19.84
C LYS A 339 25.91 -21.02 -20.41
N GLU A 340 26.70 -22.00 -20.84
CA GLU A 340 26.18 -23.29 -21.26
C GLU A 340 25.39 -23.95 -20.12
N GLY A 341 24.12 -24.32 -20.40
CA GLY A 341 23.21 -24.92 -19.43
C GLY A 341 22.33 -23.94 -18.66
N ASP A 342 22.51 -22.64 -18.80
CA ASP A 342 21.61 -21.65 -18.20
C ASP A 342 20.23 -21.66 -18.87
N ALA A 343 19.19 -21.60 -18.06
CA ALA A 343 17.82 -21.45 -18.54
C ALA A 343 17.59 -20.01 -19.00
N LYS A 344 17.05 -19.85 -20.21
CA LYS A 344 16.80 -18.54 -20.79
C LYS A 344 15.53 -17.93 -20.21
N LEU A 345 15.59 -16.67 -19.77
CA LEU A 345 14.45 -15.97 -19.15
C LEU A 345 13.24 -15.82 -20.09
N ASN A 346 13.47 -15.86 -21.38
CA ASN A 346 12.43 -15.80 -22.42
C ASN A 346 12.00 -17.20 -22.94
N ASP A 347 12.53 -18.29 -22.39
CA ASP A 347 12.18 -19.67 -22.71
C ASP A 347 12.38 -20.62 -21.52
N MET A 348 11.33 -20.75 -20.70
CA MET A 348 11.33 -21.55 -19.49
C MET A 348 10.61 -22.90 -19.65
N ARG A 349 10.35 -23.38 -20.89
CA ARG A 349 9.51 -24.56 -21.17
C ARG A 349 9.95 -25.84 -20.46
N ASN A 350 11.24 -26.01 -20.20
CA ASN A 350 11.79 -27.18 -19.51
C ASN A 350 12.02 -26.93 -18.01
N HIS A 351 11.52 -25.81 -17.49
CA HIS A 351 11.72 -25.41 -16.11
C HIS A 351 10.39 -25.10 -15.44
N LYS A 352 10.30 -25.43 -14.17
CA LYS A 352 9.20 -25.01 -13.30
C LYS A 352 9.69 -23.84 -12.44
N VAL A 353 8.96 -22.76 -12.45
CA VAL A 353 9.22 -21.61 -11.58
C VAL A 353 8.52 -21.85 -10.24
N HIS A 354 9.25 -21.77 -9.14
CA HIS A 354 8.75 -21.96 -7.78
C HIS A 354 8.59 -20.64 -7.03
N PHE A 355 9.43 -19.63 -7.37
CA PHE A 355 9.43 -18.34 -6.72
C PHE A 355 9.99 -17.27 -7.65
N VAL A 356 9.45 -16.07 -7.56
CA VAL A 356 10.06 -14.83 -8.04
C VAL A 356 9.98 -13.78 -6.93
N GLY A 357 11.01 -12.96 -6.80
CA GLY A 357 11.04 -11.88 -5.80
C GLY A 357 11.95 -10.75 -6.24
N ALA A 358 11.65 -9.53 -5.78
CA ALA A 358 12.52 -8.39 -5.98
C ALA A 358 13.73 -8.49 -5.04
N SER A 359 14.93 -8.44 -5.58
CA SER A 359 16.18 -8.57 -4.79
C SER A 359 16.71 -7.24 -4.27
N SER A 360 16.16 -6.12 -4.76
CA SER A 360 16.45 -4.77 -4.27
C SER A 360 15.28 -3.85 -4.55
N LYS A 361 15.32 -2.66 -3.94
CA LYS A 361 14.31 -1.61 -4.14
C LYS A 361 14.27 -1.03 -5.57
N GLY A 362 15.25 -1.37 -6.41
CA GLY A 362 15.42 -0.73 -7.71
C GLY A 362 16.12 0.63 -7.61
N THR A 363 16.36 1.20 -8.77
CA THR A 363 16.86 2.56 -8.97
C THR A 363 16.03 3.22 -10.06
N ASP A 364 16.29 4.48 -10.38
CA ASP A 364 15.66 5.18 -11.50
C ASP A 364 15.87 4.48 -12.86
N PHE A 365 16.82 3.57 -12.94
CA PHE A 365 17.23 2.94 -14.19
C PHE A 365 17.13 1.42 -14.19
N THR A 366 17.08 0.78 -13.02
CA THR A 366 17.18 -0.68 -12.93
C THR A 366 16.32 -1.27 -11.80
N MET A 367 15.85 -2.50 -12.01
CA MET A 367 15.10 -3.31 -11.03
C MET A 367 15.69 -4.71 -11.01
N SER A 368 16.14 -5.18 -9.86
CA SER A 368 16.80 -6.47 -9.70
C SER A 368 15.87 -7.53 -9.15
N TYR A 369 15.91 -8.71 -9.74
CA TYR A 369 15.03 -9.83 -9.40
C TYR A 369 15.80 -11.12 -9.17
N MET A 370 15.17 -12.02 -8.42
CA MET A 370 15.62 -13.39 -8.23
C MET A 370 14.46 -14.36 -8.52
N ALA A 371 14.82 -15.52 -9.06
CA ALA A 371 13.85 -16.60 -9.28
C ALA A 371 14.42 -17.94 -8.84
N VAL A 372 13.60 -18.78 -8.22
CA VAL A 372 13.92 -20.18 -7.93
C VAL A 372 13.23 -21.05 -8.97
N ILE A 373 14.04 -21.80 -9.71
CA ILE A 373 13.57 -22.66 -10.79
C ILE A 373 14.02 -24.10 -10.61
N GLU A 374 13.25 -25.03 -11.13
CA GLU A 374 13.56 -26.47 -11.21
C GLU A 374 13.68 -26.89 -12.67
N ASN A 375 14.80 -27.49 -13.03
CA ASN A 375 14.95 -28.15 -14.33
C ASN A 375 14.19 -29.47 -14.29
N GLN A 376 13.11 -29.58 -15.06
CA GLN A 376 12.20 -30.73 -15.05
C GLN A 376 12.83 -32.02 -15.59
N THR A 377 13.93 -31.93 -16.33
CA THR A 377 14.65 -33.09 -16.86
C THR A 377 15.61 -33.67 -15.83
N THR A 378 16.31 -32.82 -15.10
CA THR A 378 17.35 -33.23 -14.14
C THR A 378 16.88 -33.25 -12.70
N GLY A 379 15.75 -32.60 -12.37
CA GLY A 379 15.28 -32.38 -11.01
C GLY A 379 16.16 -31.47 -10.17
N LYS A 380 17.10 -30.73 -10.81
CA LYS A 380 17.96 -29.79 -10.12
C LYS A 380 17.29 -28.44 -9.97
N PHE A 381 17.57 -27.78 -8.86
CA PHE A 381 17.07 -26.45 -8.54
C PHE A 381 18.15 -25.39 -8.72
N TYR A 382 17.75 -24.23 -9.20
CA TYR A 382 18.66 -23.12 -9.45
C TYR A 382 18.08 -21.81 -8.94
N LEU A 383 18.96 -20.93 -8.48
CA LEU A 383 18.69 -19.52 -8.23
C LEU A 383 19.17 -18.70 -9.43
N GLN A 384 18.26 -18.05 -10.11
CA GLN A 384 18.58 -17.07 -11.15
C GLN A 384 18.60 -15.68 -10.55
N LYS A 385 19.56 -14.85 -10.97
CA LYS A 385 19.67 -13.42 -10.64
C LYS A 385 19.76 -12.63 -11.93
N PHE A 386 18.98 -11.57 -12.04
CA PHE A 386 18.94 -10.70 -13.21
C PHE A 386 18.42 -9.32 -12.87
N THR A 387 18.83 -8.34 -13.68
CA THR A 387 18.44 -6.94 -13.53
C THR A 387 17.79 -6.46 -14.82
N VAL A 388 16.60 -5.86 -14.73
CA VAL A 388 15.88 -5.26 -15.84
C VAL A 388 16.06 -3.76 -15.83
N GLU A 389 16.10 -3.14 -17.00
CA GLU A 389 16.11 -1.70 -17.12
C GLU A 389 14.72 -1.11 -16.85
N ALA A 390 14.71 0.15 -16.46
CA ALA A 390 13.46 0.87 -16.24
C ALA A 390 12.64 1.01 -17.54
N TYR A 391 11.33 1.00 -17.40
CA TYR A 391 10.40 1.11 -18.50
C TYR A 391 10.39 2.52 -19.09
N ASP A 392 10.57 2.67 -20.41
CA ASP A 392 10.53 3.97 -21.11
C ASP A 392 9.26 4.21 -21.95
N GLY A 393 8.33 3.26 -21.97
CA GLY A 393 7.04 3.35 -22.68
C GLY A 393 7.09 3.13 -24.19
N LYS A 394 8.26 3.05 -24.81
CA LYS A 394 8.46 2.86 -26.26
C LYS A 394 9.02 1.49 -26.61
N MET A 395 9.46 0.75 -25.62
CA MET A 395 10.09 -0.56 -25.78
C MET A 395 9.11 -1.61 -26.31
N SER A 396 9.64 -2.56 -27.07
CA SER A 396 8.95 -3.82 -27.43
C SER A 396 9.42 -5.02 -26.57
N ALA A 397 10.52 -4.87 -25.85
CA ALA A 397 11.07 -5.80 -24.89
C ALA A 397 11.93 -5.01 -23.88
N VAL A 398 12.03 -5.48 -22.64
CA VAL A 398 12.80 -4.80 -21.60
C VAL A 398 14.23 -5.31 -21.63
N PRO A 399 15.23 -4.45 -21.85
CA PRO A 399 16.63 -4.82 -21.77
C PRO A 399 16.93 -5.39 -20.39
N THR A 400 17.59 -6.52 -20.37
CA THR A 400 17.80 -7.30 -19.15
C THR A 400 19.21 -7.84 -19.12
N LYS A 401 19.91 -7.63 -18.02
CA LYS A 401 21.20 -8.25 -17.74
C LYS A 401 20.97 -9.54 -16.94
N PHE A 402 21.33 -10.67 -17.51
CA PHE A 402 21.41 -11.93 -16.78
C PHE A 402 22.71 -11.97 -15.98
N GLU A 403 22.62 -12.15 -14.68
CA GLU A 403 23.79 -12.07 -13.80
C GLU A 403 24.36 -13.46 -13.48
N SER A 404 23.49 -14.37 -13.05
CA SER A 404 23.91 -15.75 -12.72
C SER A 404 22.74 -16.74 -12.67
N GLN A 405 23.10 -18.01 -12.82
CA GLN A 405 22.30 -19.17 -12.43
C GLN A 405 23.17 -20.08 -11.57
N GLU A 406 22.79 -20.28 -10.33
CA GLU A 406 23.53 -21.05 -9.35
C GLU A 406 22.71 -22.23 -8.86
N GLU A 407 23.31 -23.46 -8.81
CA GLU A 407 22.61 -24.65 -8.31
C GLU A 407 22.36 -24.51 -6.80
N MET A 408 21.10 -24.69 -6.40
CA MET A 408 20.67 -24.72 -5.00
C MET A 408 20.71 -26.17 -4.50
N VAL A 409 21.89 -26.63 -4.12
CA VAL A 409 22.11 -28.02 -3.68
C VAL A 409 21.25 -28.36 -2.47
N GLY A 410 20.54 -29.48 -2.54
CA GLY A 410 19.67 -29.98 -1.46
C GLY A 410 18.26 -29.39 -1.44
N LEU A 411 17.95 -28.38 -2.24
CA LEU A 411 16.63 -27.75 -2.24
C LEU A 411 15.51 -28.73 -2.66
N GLY A 412 15.79 -29.71 -3.49
CA GLY A 412 14.84 -30.76 -3.85
C GLY A 412 14.28 -31.53 -2.64
N ASN A 413 15.04 -31.66 -1.56
CA ASN A 413 14.57 -32.28 -0.32
C ASN A 413 13.61 -31.37 0.45
N VAL A 414 13.64 -30.07 0.22
CA VAL A 414 12.78 -29.06 0.86
C VAL A 414 11.52 -28.84 0.04
N ILE A 415 11.63 -28.67 -1.26
CA ILE A 415 10.50 -28.40 -2.15
C ILE A 415 9.50 -29.59 -2.23
N ASN A 416 9.92 -30.80 -1.89
CA ASN A 416 9.07 -31.99 -1.89
C ASN A 416 8.20 -32.16 -0.61
N GLY A 417 7.89 -31.09 0.10
CA GLY A 417 6.94 -31.11 1.22
C GLY A 417 5.50 -31.38 0.77
N SER A 418 4.62 -31.72 1.73
CA SER A 418 3.19 -31.95 1.48
C SER A 418 2.41 -30.65 1.38
N ALA A 419 2.85 -29.59 2.08
CA ALA A 419 2.29 -28.25 2.00
C ALA A 419 2.97 -27.41 0.90
N LYS A 420 2.27 -26.39 0.42
CA LYS A 420 2.86 -25.41 -0.50
C LYS A 420 4.04 -24.71 0.20
N ASN A 421 5.21 -24.69 -0.47
CA ASN A 421 6.35 -23.97 0.03
C ASN A 421 6.10 -22.46 0.00
N SER A 422 6.43 -21.78 1.08
CA SER A 422 6.49 -20.31 1.17
C SER A 422 7.95 -19.86 1.09
N PHE A 423 8.15 -18.69 0.52
CA PHE A 423 9.47 -18.07 0.37
C PHE A 423 9.42 -16.65 0.96
N ALA A 424 10.51 -16.23 1.59
CA ALA A 424 10.69 -14.84 2.03
C ALA A 424 12.12 -14.41 1.76
N LEU A 425 12.28 -13.44 0.87
CA LEU A 425 13.57 -12.92 0.46
C LEU A 425 14.00 -11.80 1.39
N CYS A 426 15.25 -11.85 1.87
CA CYS A 426 15.85 -10.82 2.71
C CYS A 426 16.75 -9.93 1.86
N ASN A 427 16.21 -8.85 1.37
CA ASN A 427 16.75 -8.01 0.32
C ASN A 427 17.08 -6.57 0.77
N TYR A 428 17.67 -6.42 1.94
CA TYR A 428 18.02 -5.11 2.47
C TYR A 428 19.21 -4.47 1.73
N GLN A 429 19.06 -3.18 1.39
CA GLN A 429 20.13 -2.35 0.81
C GLN A 429 20.86 -3.00 -0.37
N GLU A 430 20.10 -3.43 -1.38
CA GLU A 430 20.64 -3.97 -2.64
C GLU A 430 21.42 -5.30 -2.51
N GLN A 431 21.44 -5.87 -1.34
CA GLN A 431 22.07 -7.17 -1.08
C GLN A 431 21.04 -8.10 -0.44
N ALA A 432 20.62 -9.10 -1.19
CA ALA A 432 19.79 -10.17 -0.67
C ALA A 432 20.64 -11.41 -0.37
N PRO A 433 21.34 -11.46 0.77
CA PRO A 433 22.31 -12.52 1.02
C PRO A 433 21.65 -13.85 1.39
N TYR A 434 20.36 -13.88 1.71
CA TYR A 434 19.67 -15.09 2.12
C TYR A 434 18.16 -15.04 1.88
N MET A 435 17.58 -16.23 1.83
CA MET A 435 16.16 -16.48 1.61
C MET A 435 15.67 -17.50 2.62
N PHE A 436 14.51 -17.24 3.22
CA PHE A 436 13.80 -18.26 3.98
C PHE A 436 12.90 -19.10 3.07
N ILE A 437 12.85 -20.39 3.34
CA ILE A 437 12.06 -21.35 2.58
C ILE A 437 11.36 -22.28 3.57
N SER A 438 10.06 -22.50 3.41
CA SER A 438 9.31 -23.45 4.23
C SER A 438 9.24 -24.83 3.60
N LYS A 439 9.17 -25.86 4.44
CA LYS A 439 8.71 -27.21 4.09
C LYS A 439 7.80 -27.70 5.21
N ASP A 440 6.54 -27.86 4.91
CA ASP A 440 5.55 -28.21 5.94
C ASP A 440 5.68 -27.28 7.17
N ASN A 441 6.02 -27.79 8.33
CA ASN A 441 6.23 -27.03 9.55
C ASN A 441 7.71 -26.63 9.81
N MET A 442 8.59 -26.90 8.85
CA MET A 442 10.02 -26.60 8.96
C MET A 442 10.38 -25.30 8.22
N LEU A 443 11.19 -24.47 8.84
CA LEU A 443 11.82 -23.28 8.27
C LEU A 443 13.27 -23.59 7.93
N TYR A 444 13.66 -23.25 6.71
CA TYR A 444 15.03 -23.32 6.22
C TYR A 444 15.53 -21.92 5.84
N LEU A 445 16.82 -21.71 6.00
CA LEU A 445 17.53 -20.54 5.50
C LEU A 445 18.51 -20.99 4.40
N TYR A 446 18.37 -20.42 3.21
CA TYR A 446 19.36 -20.52 2.16
C TYR A 446 20.26 -19.31 2.19
N TYR A 447 21.55 -19.53 2.50
CA TYR A 447 22.56 -18.47 2.53
C TYR A 447 23.32 -18.43 1.20
N MET A 448 23.11 -17.38 0.42
CA MET A 448 23.56 -17.26 -0.95
C MET A 448 25.09 -17.14 -1.06
N SER A 449 25.74 -16.54 -0.05
CA SER A 449 27.20 -16.33 -0.10
C SER A 449 28.01 -17.62 -0.08
N ASN A 450 27.44 -18.72 0.44
CA ASN A 450 28.10 -20.02 0.47
C ASN A 450 27.24 -21.13 -0.16
N SER A 451 26.11 -20.77 -0.78
CA SER A 451 25.16 -21.69 -1.42
C SER A 451 24.69 -22.84 -0.50
N THR A 452 24.54 -22.56 0.78
CA THR A 452 24.18 -23.56 1.80
C THR A 452 22.77 -23.39 2.30
N LEU A 453 22.06 -24.50 2.44
CA LEU A 453 20.71 -24.58 3.00
C LEU A 453 20.79 -25.10 4.44
N TYR A 454 20.28 -24.32 5.38
CA TYR A 454 20.31 -24.63 6.81
C TYR A 454 18.88 -24.84 7.35
N PRO A 455 18.58 -25.92 8.08
CA PRO A 455 17.35 -26.01 8.87
C PRO A 455 17.44 -25.03 10.05
N CYS A 456 16.39 -24.21 10.24
CA CYS A 456 16.41 -23.13 11.24
C CYS A 456 15.46 -23.38 12.39
N ALA A 457 14.16 -23.58 12.08
CA ALA A 457 13.13 -23.67 13.09
C ALA A 457 12.06 -24.69 12.69
N GLN A 458 11.43 -25.28 13.71
CA GLN A 458 10.28 -26.15 13.55
C GLN A 458 9.12 -25.59 14.36
N PHE A 459 7.94 -25.52 13.73
CA PHE A 459 6.70 -25.02 14.31
C PHE A 459 5.75 -26.17 14.64
N GLU A 460 4.68 -25.88 15.39
CA GLU A 460 3.65 -26.85 15.74
C GLU A 460 2.73 -27.22 14.56
N SER A 461 2.66 -26.34 13.54
CA SER A 461 1.80 -26.53 12.35
C SER A 461 2.50 -26.09 11.09
N ASN A 462 1.94 -26.44 9.91
CA ASN A 462 2.48 -26.08 8.63
C ASN A 462 2.58 -24.57 8.45
N ILE A 463 3.68 -24.11 7.86
CA ILE A 463 3.89 -22.73 7.49
C ILE A 463 3.09 -22.45 6.20
N THR A 464 2.22 -21.48 6.23
CA THR A 464 1.39 -21.10 5.09
C THR A 464 1.83 -19.81 4.41
N SER A 465 2.45 -18.92 5.17
CA SER A 465 2.96 -17.64 4.66
C SER A 465 4.10 -17.12 5.51
N MET A 466 5.01 -16.39 4.86
CA MET A 466 6.12 -15.71 5.52
C MET A 466 6.33 -14.33 4.90
N ASN A 467 6.74 -13.37 5.72
CA ASN A 467 7.15 -12.05 5.24
C ASN A 467 8.24 -11.47 6.14
N VAL A 468 9.21 -10.79 5.54
CA VAL A 468 10.33 -10.17 6.24
C VAL A 468 10.10 -8.67 6.38
N ASN A 469 10.26 -8.14 7.59
CA ASN A 469 10.42 -6.71 7.80
C ASN A 469 11.88 -6.33 7.60
N ILE A 470 12.19 -5.75 6.45
CA ILE A 470 13.56 -5.42 6.05
C ILE A 470 14.07 -4.09 6.64
N TYR A 471 13.18 -3.21 7.09
CA TYR A 471 13.58 -1.86 7.48
C TYR A 471 13.90 -1.72 8.96
N TYR A 472 13.05 -2.23 9.84
CA TYR A 472 13.25 -2.03 11.27
C TYR A 472 14.13 -3.15 11.86
N ASN A 473 13.64 -4.20 12.35
CA ASN A 473 14.46 -5.22 13.03
C ASN A 473 14.74 -6.45 12.20
N ARG A 474 14.36 -6.37 10.92
CA ARG A 474 14.56 -7.49 10.01
C ARG A 474 13.96 -8.79 10.55
N CYS A 475 12.80 -8.61 11.19
CA CYS A 475 12.04 -9.71 11.75
C CYS A 475 11.39 -10.53 10.65
N LEU A 476 11.27 -11.82 10.86
CA LEU A 476 10.49 -12.72 10.02
C LEU A 476 9.15 -12.98 10.71
N MET A 477 8.05 -12.66 10.03
CA MET A 477 6.72 -13.09 10.43
C MET A 477 6.35 -14.38 9.71
N VAL A 478 5.83 -15.32 10.47
CA VAL A 478 5.39 -16.64 10.01
C VAL A 478 3.93 -16.84 10.38
N GLY A 479 3.10 -17.15 9.40
CA GLY A 479 1.71 -17.54 9.58
C GLY A 479 1.56 -19.04 9.43
N LEU A 480 0.77 -19.66 10.30
CA LEU A 480 0.60 -21.11 10.38
C LEU A 480 -0.83 -21.54 10.01
N GLU A 481 -0.95 -22.79 9.58
CA GLU A 481 -2.22 -23.41 9.17
C GLU A 481 -3.21 -23.54 10.35
N ASN A 482 -2.71 -23.78 11.57
CA ASN A 482 -3.53 -23.87 12.78
C ASN A 482 -4.02 -22.51 13.31
N GLY A 483 -3.58 -21.41 12.70
CA GLY A 483 -3.97 -20.05 13.09
C GLY A 483 -3.03 -19.36 14.03
N ASP A 484 -1.85 -19.88 14.25
CA ASP A 484 -0.80 -19.21 15.00
C ASP A 484 -0.07 -18.22 14.10
N VAL A 485 0.37 -17.12 14.71
CA VAL A 485 1.22 -16.12 14.10
C VAL A 485 2.44 -15.90 14.98
N VAL A 486 3.62 -16.05 14.38
CA VAL A 486 4.90 -15.95 15.08
C VAL A 486 5.77 -14.89 14.43
N ILE A 487 6.39 -14.02 15.24
CA ILE A 487 7.42 -13.08 14.77
C ILE A 487 8.75 -13.48 15.39
N LEU A 488 9.72 -13.78 14.53
CA LEU A 488 11.07 -14.18 14.94
C LEU A 488 12.01 -12.98 14.93
N LYS A 489 12.89 -12.92 15.94
CA LYS A 489 13.88 -11.84 16.14
C LYS A 489 15.07 -11.95 15.20
N GLY A 490 15.59 -10.78 14.84
CA GLY A 490 16.99 -10.61 14.51
C GLY A 490 17.55 -11.49 13.41
N ILE A 491 16.96 -11.37 12.21
CA ILE A 491 17.49 -12.02 11.02
C ILE A 491 18.93 -11.56 10.72
N ARG A 492 19.28 -10.35 11.14
CA ARG A 492 20.60 -9.76 10.97
C ARG A 492 21.16 -9.20 12.28
N SER A 493 22.49 -9.17 12.36
CA SER A 493 23.21 -8.39 13.37
C SER A 493 23.09 -6.88 13.09
N ALA A 494 23.54 -6.06 14.05
CA ALA A 494 23.62 -4.62 13.89
C ALA A 494 24.48 -4.19 12.69
N ASP A 495 25.49 -4.99 12.36
CA ASP A 495 26.43 -4.76 11.27
C ASP A 495 25.88 -5.16 9.88
N GLY A 496 24.65 -5.67 9.84
CA GLY A 496 24.01 -6.04 8.58
C GLY A 496 24.25 -7.48 8.13
N GLU A 497 25.14 -8.21 8.76
CA GLU A 497 25.40 -9.63 8.46
C GLU A 497 24.27 -10.54 8.97
N PRO A 498 24.00 -11.67 8.31
CA PRO A 498 23.07 -12.65 8.82
C PRO A 498 23.46 -13.09 10.22
N ASN A 499 22.51 -13.09 11.15
CA ASN A 499 22.77 -13.62 12.49
C ASN A 499 22.70 -15.15 12.46
N LEU A 500 23.67 -15.75 11.76
CA LEU A 500 23.74 -17.19 11.54
C LEU A 500 23.88 -17.96 12.86
N ASP A 501 24.57 -17.39 13.84
CA ASP A 501 24.74 -18.00 15.15
C ASP A 501 23.39 -18.23 15.82
N ARG A 502 22.45 -17.33 15.64
CA ARG A 502 21.11 -17.45 16.20
C ARG A 502 20.24 -18.44 15.45
N TYR A 503 20.37 -18.51 14.11
CA TYR A 503 19.50 -19.31 13.25
C TYR A 503 20.08 -20.68 12.90
N VAL A 504 21.39 -20.80 12.85
CA VAL A 504 22.07 -21.95 12.27
C VAL A 504 22.89 -22.74 13.27
N ILE A 505 23.39 -22.09 14.33
CA ILE A 505 24.47 -22.66 15.16
C ILE A 505 24.04 -23.01 16.59
N ASN A 506 22.82 -23.18 16.84
CA ASN A 506 22.46 -23.81 18.13
C ASN A 506 22.96 -25.28 18.20
N GLY A 507 24.27 -25.49 17.92
CA GLY A 507 24.91 -26.79 17.85
C GLY A 507 24.39 -27.71 16.75
N GLY A 508 23.81 -27.16 15.67
CA GLY A 508 23.13 -27.92 14.61
C GLY A 508 21.72 -28.38 14.96
N ASN A 509 21.17 -27.92 16.09
CA ASN A 509 19.81 -28.23 16.50
C ASN A 509 18.82 -27.21 15.96
N THR A 510 17.76 -27.70 15.33
CA THR A 510 16.61 -26.88 14.91
C THR A 510 15.91 -26.27 16.12
N ILE A 511 15.59 -25.00 16.07
CA ILE A 511 14.86 -24.30 17.13
C ILE A 511 13.41 -24.82 17.13
N GLN A 512 12.95 -25.28 18.29
CA GLN A 512 11.54 -25.66 18.47
C GLN A 512 10.76 -24.41 18.87
N VAL A 513 9.85 -23.96 18.01
CA VAL A 513 8.97 -22.84 18.29
C VAL A 513 7.67 -23.39 18.88
N THR A 514 7.63 -23.41 20.17
CA THR A 514 6.47 -23.80 20.98
C THR A 514 5.99 -22.58 21.78
N ASP A 515 4.93 -22.74 22.59
CA ASP A 515 4.42 -21.69 23.49
C ASP A 515 5.41 -21.30 24.60
N ALA A 516 6.53 -21.99 24.74
CA ALA A 516 7.53 -21.68 25.75
C ALA A 516 8.27 -20.38 25.40
N GLU A 517 8.57 -19.58 26.41
CA GLU A 517 9.42 -18.40 26.30
C GLU A 517 10.75 -18.78 25.64
N ASN A 518 10.96 -18.27 24.44
CA ASN A 518 12.18 -18.49 23.69
C ASN A 518 12.73 -17.12 23.29
N ASP A 519 13.99 -16.86 23.59
CA ASP A 519 14.68 -15.61 23.23
C ASP A 519 14.67 -15.30 21.72
N PHE A 520 14.35 -16.30 20.90
CA PHE A 520 14.25 -16.20 19.46
C PHE A 520 12.91 -15.65 18.97
N VAL A 521 11.85 -15.78 19.77
CA VAL A 521 10.49 -15.37 19.46
C VAL A 521 10.22 -14.00 20.05
N LEU A 522 9.78 -13.05 19.21
CA LEU A 522 9.32 -11.74 19.65
C LEU A 522 7.84 -11.71 19.99
N PHE A 523 7.08 -12.53 19.28
CA PHE A 523 5.63 -12.53 19.33
C PHE A 523 5.13 -13.91 18.91
N HIS A 524 4.21 -14.46 19.68
CA HIS A 524 3.50 -15.67 19.35
C HIS A 524 2.09 -15.56 19.92
N GLU A 525 1.13 -15.46 19.04
CA GLU A 525 -0.29 -15.48 19.40
C GLU A 525 -1.06 -16.47 18.52
N LYS A 526 -2.13 -16.99 19.07
CA LYS A 526 -3.00 -18.02 18.47
C LYS A 526 -4.34 -17.45 18.05
N ASP A 527 -5.15 -18.28 17.40
CA ASP A 527 -6.58 -18.02 17.13
C ASP A 527 -6.84 -16.94 16.07
N PHE A 528 -5.95 -16.79 15.07
CA PHE A 528 -6.21 -15.96 13.90
C PHE A 528 -7.10 -16.65 12.85
N GLY A 529 -7.36 -17.96 12.98
CA GLY A 529 -7.87 -18.79 11.90
C GLY A 529 -6.74 -19.24 10.95
N ARG A 530 -7.01 -20.09 9.99
CA ARG A 530 -6.00 -20.55 9.02
C ARG A 530 -5.37 -19.35 8.30
N VAL A 531 -4.11 -19.09 8.57
CA VAL A 531 -3.41 -17.95 7.97
C VAL A 531 -3.23 -18.20 6.47
N VAL A 532 -3.55 -17.22 5.66
CA VAL A 532 -3.40 -17.24 4.20
C VAL A 532 -2.20 -16.41 3.77
N GLN A 533 -2.09 -15.21 4.31
CA GLN A 533 -0.97 -14.33 4.03
C GLN A 533 -0.65 -13.45 5.23
N VAL A 534 0.63 -13.31 5.52
CA VAL A 534 1.18 -12.29 6.42
C VAL A 534 1.94 -11.26 5.59
N PHE A 535 1.82 -10.00 5.98
CA PHE A 535 2.40 -8.91 5.22
C PHE A 535 2.80 -7.77 6.16
N TYR A 536 4.03 -7.26 6.03
CA TYR A 536 4.46 -6.07 6.77
C TYR A 536 4.04 -4.81 6.00
N ARG A 537 3.15 -4.04 6.58
CA ARG A 537 2.72 -2.76 6.06
C ARG A 537 3.57 -1.65 6.63
N TRP A 538 4.20 -0.93 5.77
CA TRP A 538 4.94 0.27 6.10
C TRP A 538 4.06 1.50 5.95
N ASN A 539 4.12 2.41 6.92
CA ASN A 539 3.28 3.60 6.97
C ASN A 539 3.85 4.78 6.16
N MET A 540 5.09 4.69 5.70
CA MET A 540 5.67 5.79 4.93
C MET A 540 5.14 5.78 3.50
N SER A 541 4.54 6.88 3.11
CA SER A 541 3.93 7.13 1.80
C SER A 541 4.93 7.22 0.66
N TRP A 542 6.23 7.17 0.95
CA TRP A 542 7.28 7.47 -0.01
C TRP A 542 7.94 6.20 -0.54
N ASN A 543 7.65 5.86 -1.76
CA ASN A 543 8.55 5.67 -2.86
C ASN A 543 9.27 4.33 -2.97
N GLU A 544 9.57 3.62 -1.91
CA GLU A 544 10.37 2.41 -2.00
C GLU A 544 9.59 1.21 -1.45
N TYR A 545 9.01 0.48 -2.35
CA TYR A 545 8.26 -0.71 -2.00
C TYR A 545 8.65 -1.87 -2.91
N PHE A 546 9.01 -3.00 -2.31
CA PHE A 546 9.41 -4.17 -3.07
C PHE A 546 9.17 -5.47 -2.29
N TYR A 547 8.76 -6.48 -2.98
CA TYR A 547 8.54 -7.83 -2.45
C TYR A 547 8.63 -8.90 -3.55
#